data_80be94a0c99eff97b789900c7ccbe242
#
_entry.id   80be94a0c99eff97b789900c7ccbe242
#
_cell.length_a   1.000
_cell.length_b   1.000
_cell.length_c   1.000
_cell.angle_alpha   90.00
_cell.angle_beta   90.00
_cell.angle_gamma   90.00
#
_symmetry.space_group_name_H-M   'P 1'
#
loop_
_entity.id
_entity.type
_entity.pdbx_description
1 polymer ?
#
loop_
_entity_poly.entity_id
_entity_poly.type
_entity_poly.pdbx_seq_one_letter_code
_entity_poly.pdbx_strand_id
1 'polypeptide(L)'
;MSKKSFILLNGNISVLIFSVLRDEFSVNYSVDKILNRVLVPRDMQEIRQWVESRYIMSYRNDIRVFFDILGVSRIEDFIEITNCVSLKDTYWVKGLNSKKHWDTVSPYRNPLNKVIADYSFNRRINGKNITGSPDFSTDGNFPKCWKRMNGEIYLLKAGSSGAINSGNEPYSEVYACKIARRLGIGVVDYTISDYKGVTVSKCKCMTNEKFGLISYRDLYRVYECDFERLLNSSKSDVDKKFLIDMLLLDYVTCNVDRHYGNIGIIVENSTNRVLGYSLLYDHNLSCIPYYMKDEDLEFYISDICAKDGRSFKDLFKLIDCTYVRHKLQKLVGYNVSIGCKRDRVVRDMVKIQLRNALKY
;
A
#
# COMPACT_ATOMS: atom_id res chain seq x y z
N MET A 1 -6.71 -14.53 -35.28
CA MET A 1 -6.85 -13.36 -34.37
C MET A 1 -8.18 -13.45 -33.65
N SER A 2 -8.20 -13.48 -32.34
CA SER A 2 -9.43 -13.44 -31.53
C SER A 2 -9.58 -12.04 -30.89
N LYS A 3 -10.83 -11.56 -30.83
CA LYS A 3 -11.18 -10.28 -30.17
C LYS A 3 -12.20 -10.57 -29.09
N LYS A 4 -11.92 -10.13 -27.85
CA LYS A 4 -12.88 -10.18 -26.74
C LYS A 4 -13.05 -8.77 -26.17
N SER A 5 -14.29 -8.29 -26.06
CA SER A 5 -14.58 -6.92 -25.66
C SER A 5 -15.13 -6.87 -24.23
N PHE A 6 -14.72 -5.84 -23.51
CA PHE A 6 -15.02 -5.62 -22.12
C PHE A 6 -15.52 -4.19 -21.89
N ILE A 7 -16.19 -4.00 -20.80
CA ILE A 7 -16.58 -2.67 -20.31
C ILE A 7 -15.95 -2.44 -18.93
N LEU A 8 -15.28 -1.30 -18.79
CA LEU A 8 -14.82 -0.77 -17.50
C LEU A 8 -15.95 0.04 -16.89
N LEU A 9 -16.25 -0.22 -15.62
CA LEU A 9 -17.25 0.50 -14.85
C LEU A 9 -16.63 1.12 -13.59
N ASN A 10 -17.26 2.15 -13.09
CA ASN A 10 -17.06 2.71 -11.75
C ASN A 10 -18.39 2.54 -10.99
N GLY A 11 -18.45 1.63 -10.00
CA GLY A 11 -19.73 1.18 -9.48
C GLY A 11 -20.61 0.63 -10.59
N ASN A 12 -21.79 1.22 -10.76
CA ASN A 12 -22.71 0.85 -11.85
C ASN A 12 -22.63 1.77 -13.10
N ILE A 13 -21.69 2.74 -13.11
CA ILE A 13 -21.54 3.69 -14.20
C ILE A 13 -20.52 3.18 -15.21
N SER A 14 -20.90 3.05 -16.48
CA SER A 14 -20.02 2.66 -17.57
C SER A 14 -19.04 3.78 -17.91
N VAL A 15 -17.74 3.44 -17.94
CA VAL A 15 -16.65 4.41 -18.15
C VAL A 15 -16.09 4.34 -19.55
N LEU A 16 -15.70 3.14 -20.00
CA LEU A 16 -15.18 2.92 -21.34
C LEU A 16 -15.37 1.46 -21.79
N ILE A 17 -15.31 1.25 -23.10
CA ILE A 17 -15.27 -0.08 -23.72
C ILE A 17 -13.86 -0.28 -24.24
N PHE A 18 -13.30 -1.46 -24.03
CA PHE A 18 -12.00 -1.87 -24.57
C PHE A 18 -12.03 -3.32 -25.05
N SER A 19 -11.08 -3.68 -25.89
CA SER A 19 -10.92 -5.02 -26.40
C SER A 19 -9.53 -5.57 -26.12
N VAL A 20 -9.48 -6.85 -25.85
CA VAL A 20 -8.26 -7.66 -25.84
C VAL A 20 -8.19 -8.39 -27.19
N LEU A 21 -7.11 -8.14 -27.90
CA LEU A 21 -6.83 -8.70 -29.22
C LEU A 21 -5.69 -9.70 -29.08
N ARG A 22 -5.91 -10.94 -29.44
CA ARG A 22 -4.91 -12.01 -29.34
C ARG A 22 -4.64 -12.62 -30.73
N ASP A 23 -3.37 -12.71 -31.05
CA ASP A 23 -2.87 -13.57 -32.13
C ASP A 23 -1.96 -14.68 -31.56
N GLU A 24 -1.23 -15.36 -32.41
CA GLU A 24 -0.32 -16.46 -32.01
C GLU A 24 0.86 -15.99 -31.17
N PHE A 25 1.27 -14.74 -31.31
CA PHE A 25 2.51 -14.20 -30.72
C PHE A 25 2.28 -13.05 -29.72
N SER A 26 1.11 -12.42 -29.75
CA SER A 26 0.87 -11.19 -28.99
C SER A 26 -0.52 -11.09 -28.37
N VAL A 27 -0.57 -10.28 -27.28
CA VAL A 27 -1.81 -9.83 -26.65
C VAL A 27 -1.80 -8.31 -26.62
N ASN A 28 -2.72 -7.70 -27.34
CA ASN A 28 -2.85 -6.26 -27.45
C ASN A 28 -4.16 -5.78 -26.86
N TYR A 29 -4.17 -4.55 -26.34
CA TYR A 29 -5.33 -3.91 -25.78
C TYR A 29 -5.66 -2.65 -26.59
N SER A 30 -6.95 -2.40 -26.81
CA SER A 30 -7.43 -1.22 -27.52
C SER A 30 -8.62 -0.63 -26.80
N VAL A 31 -8.61 0.68 -26.55
CA VAL A 31 -9.80 1.40 -26.10
C VAL A 31 -10.68 1.66 -27.30
N ASP A 32 -11.84 0.98 -27.35
CA ASP A 32 -12.77 1.07 -28.47
C ASP A 32 -13.67 2.35 -28.35
N LYS A 33 -14.10 2.69 -27.12
CA LYS A 33 -14.98 3.84 -26.88
C LYS A 33 -14.87 4.35 -25.44
N ILE A 34 -14.78 5.66 -25.25
CA ILE A 34 -14.93 6.32 -23.97
C ILE A 34 -16.39 6.75 -23.80
N LEU A 35 -17.03 6.31 -22.72
CA LEU A 35 -18.43 6.58 -22.39
C LEU A 35 -18.56 7.72 -21.38
N ASN A 36 -17.63 7.79 -20.40
CA ASN A 36 -17.60 8.83 -19.39
C ASN A 36 -16.15 9.28 -19.12
N ARG A 37 -15.73 10.41 -19.70
CA ARG A 37 -14.37 10.94 -19.57
C ARG A 37 -13.98 11.34 -18.14
N VAL A 38 -14.94 11.84 -17.36
CA VAL A 38 -14.71 12.31 -15.98
C VAL A 38 -14.32 11.14 -15.08
N LEU A 39 -14.89 9.98 -15.33
CA LEU A 39 -14.66 8.76 -14.54
C LEU A 39 -13.56 7.84 -15.09
N VAL A 40 -12.80 8.26 -16.11
CA VAL A 40 -11.58 7.50 -16.48
C VAL A 40 -10.62 7.49 -15.28
N PRO A 41 -10.10 6.32 -14.85
CA PRO A 41 -9.20 6.26 -13.71
C PRO A 41 -8.01 7.21 -13.86
N ARG A 42 -7.69 7.97 -12.82
CA ARG A 42 -6.61 8.98 -12.88
C ARG A 42 -5.22 8.36 -12.98
N ASP A 43 -5.05 7.14 -12.48
CA ASP A 43 -3.83 6.34 -12.56
C ASP A 43 -3.69 5.59 -13.89
N MET A 44 -4.73 5.58 -14.74
CA MET A 44 -4.70 4.89 -16.02
C MET A 44 -3.96 5.73 -17.07
N GLN A 45 -2.79 5.26 -17.50
CA GLN A 45 -2.10 5.78 -18.68
C GLN A 45 -2.53 5.01 -19.93
N GLU A 46 -2.42 3.69 -19.86
CA GLU A 46 -2.85 2.75 -20.88
C GLU A 46 -3.76 1.71 -20.23
N ILE A 47 -4.77 1.29 -20.95
CA ILE A 47 -5.73 0.29 -20.48
C ILE A 47 -5.03 -1.04 -20.14
N ARG A 48 -4.00 -1.42 -20.89
CA ARG A 48 -3.21 -2.63 -20.63
C ARG A 48 -2.57 -2.56 -19.25
N GLN A 49 -1.79 -1.52 -18.99
CA GLN A 49 -1.08 -1.34 -17.72
C GLN A 49 -2.05 -1.26 -16.54
N TRP A 50 -3.18 -0.58 -16.73
CA TRP A 50 -4.19 -0.46 -15.70
C TRP A 50 -4.84 -1.81 -15.37
N VAL A 51 -5.22 -2.60 -16.37
CA VAL A 51 -5.74 -3.95 -16.18
C VAL A 51 -4.68 -4.85 -15.53
N GLU A 52 -3.44 -4.80 -16.01
CA GLU A 52 -2.33 -5.58 -15.47
C GLU A 52 -2.05 -5.24 -14.01
N SER A 53 -2.13 -3.98 -13.59
CA SER A 53 -1.97 -3.57 -12.19
C SER A 53 -3.01 -4.16 -11.23
N ARG A 54 -4.12 -4.70 -11.76
CA ARG A 54 -5.20 -5.31 -11.00
C ARG A 54 -5.03 -6.82 -10.78
N TYR A 55 -4.09 -7.46 -11.46
CA TYR A 55 -3.84 -8.89 -11.32
C TYR A 55 -2.36 -9.28 -11.28
N ILE A 56 -1.48 -8.46 -11.84
CA ILE A 56 -0.05 -8.72 -11.75
C ILE A 56 0.47 -8.14 -10.44
N MET A 57 0.68 -9.01 -9.48
CA MET A 57 1.57 -8.71 -8.39
C MET A 57 2.99 -8.73 -8.94
N SER A 58 3.47 -7.57 -9.36
CA SER A 58 4.70 -7.38 -10.15
C SER A 58 5.98 -7.96 -9.52
N TYR A 59 5.90 -8.49 -8.30
CA TYR A 59 7.03 -9.03 -7.54
C TYR A 59 6.79 -10.44 -6.98
N ARG A 60 5.66 -11.09 -7.28
CA ARG A 60 5.46 -12.48 -6.89
C ARG A 60 5.75 -13.39 -8.07
N ASN A 61 6.81 -14.18 -7.96
CA ASN A 61 7.20 -15.22 -8.95
C ASN A 61 6.12 -16.27 -9.21
N ASP A 62 4.95 -16.15 -8.59
CA ASP A 62 3.93 -17.19 -8.48
C ASP A 62 2.64 -16.87 -9.27
N ILE A 63 2.64 -15.90 -10.19
CA ILE A 63 1.42 -15.59 -10.95
C ILE A 63 0.95 -16.79 -11.78
N ARG A 64 1.89 -17.61 -12.27
CA ARG A 64 1.57 -18.87 -12.97
C ARG A 64 0.80 -19.82 -12.08
N VAL A 65 1.17 -19.91 -10.80
CA VAL A 65 0.48 -20.73 -9.82
C VAL A 65 -0.97 -20.25 -9.64
N PHE A 66 -1.22 -18.94 -9.66
CA PHE A 66 -2.60 -18.43 -9.59
C PHE A 66 -3.39 -18.73 -10.87
N PHE A 67 -2.77 -18.66 -12.05
CA PHE A 67 -3.42 -19.10 -13.29
C PHE A 67 -3.75 -20.59 -13.25
N ASP A 68 -2.83 -21.42 -12.75
CA ASP A 68 -3.05 -22.86 -12.59
C ASP A 68 -4.17 -23.14 -11.56
N ILE A 69 -4.19 -22.41 -10.43
CA ILE A 69 -5.23 -22.53 -9.40
C ILE A 69 -6.61 -22.16 -9.96
N LEU A 70 -6.65 -21.08 -10.76
CA LEU A 70 -7.89 -20.61 -11.39
C LEU A 70 -8.31 -21.48 -12.56
N GLY A 71 -7.43 -22.37 -13.04
CA GLY A 71 -7.67 -23.16 -14.26
C GLY A 71 -7.75 -22.29 -15.51
N VAL A 72 -7.08 -21.13 -15.52
CA VAL A 72 -7.09 -20.19 -16.64
C VAL A 72 -5.71 -20.11 -17.30
N SER A 73 -5.72 -20.04 -18.62
CA SER A 73 -4.52 -19.85 -19.43
C SER A 73 -4.50 -18.52 -20.19
N ARG A 74 -5.61 -17.77 -20.13
CA ARG A 74 -5.80 -16.53 -20.88
C ARG A 74 -6.17 -15.39 -19.94
N ILE A 75 -5.66 -14.22 -20.28
CA ILE A 75 -5.95 -13.01 -19.50
C ILE A 75 -7.43 -12.64 -19.54
N GLU A 76 -8.09 -12.90 -20.66
CA GLU A 76 -9.51 -12.63 -20.86
C GLU A 76 -10.38 -13.42 -19.87
N ASP A 77 -9.99 -14.67 -19.58
CA ASP A 77 -10.69 -15.52 -18.63
C ASP A 77 -10.41 -15.06 -17.19
N PHE A 78 -9.16 -14.63 -16.92
CA PHE A 78 -8.80 -14.03 -15.65
C PHE A 78 -9.63 -12.76 -15.37
N ILE A 79 -9.76 -11.85 -16.34
CA ILE A 79 -10.59 -10.64 -16.22
C ILE A 79 -12.04 -11.01 -15.87
N GLU A 80 -12.61 -12.04 -16.50
CA GLU A 80 -13.99 -12.47 -16.24
C GLU A 80 -14.20 -13.07 -14.85
N ILE A 81 -13.20 -13.81 -14.33
CA ILE A 81 -13.25 -14.41 -13.01
C ILE A 81 -13.07 -13.36 -11.91
N THR A 82 -12.04 -12.52 -12.03
CA THR A 82 -11.65 -11.54 -11.00
C THR A 82 -12.43 -10.24 -11.10
N ASN A 83 -12.98 -9.93 -12.26
CA ASN A 83 -13.60 -8.65 -12.60
C ASN A 83 -12.67 -7.45 -12.33
N CYS A 84 -11.37 -7.66 -12.16
CA CYS A 84 -10.37 -6.64 -11.84
C CYS A 84 -10.73 -5.78 -10.62
N VAL A 85 -11.48 -6.32 -9.65
CA VAL A 85 -11.89 -5.60 -8.44
C VAL A 85 -10.71 -5.30 -7.52
N SER A 86 -10.76 -4.17 -6.84
CA SER A 86 -9.77 -3.75 -5.85
C SER A 86 -10.46 -3.13 -4.64
N LEU A 87 -9.77 -3.13 -3.49
CA LEU A 87 -10.15 -2.31 -2.33
C LEU A 87 -9.49 -0.91 -2.36
N LYS A 88 -8.91 -0.51 -3.49
CA LYS A 88 -8.39 0.86 -3.67
C LYS A 88 -9.46 1.82 -4.20
N ASP A 89 -10.51 1.29 -4.84
CA ASP A 89 -11.53 2.08 -5.54
C ASP A 89 -12.80 1.25 -5.84
N THR A 90 -13.66 1.76 -6.72
CA THR A 90 -14.90 1.11 -7.19
C THR A 90 -14.87 0.74 -8.67
N TYR A 91 -13.69 0.74 -9.29
CA TYR A 91 -13.55 0.31 -10.67
C TYR A 91 -13.54 -1.22 -10.79
N TRP A 92 -14.18 -1.71 -11.86
CA TRP A 92 -14.21 -3.12 -12.18
C TRP A 92 -14.51 -3.36 -13.66
N VAL A 93 -14.28 -4.58 -14.14
CA VAL A 93 -14.41 -4.94 -15.54
C VAL A 93 -15.37 -6.12 -15.70
N LYS A 94 -16.18 -6.09 -16.74
CA LYS A 94 -17.00 -7.23 -17.17
C LYS A 94 -17.01 -7.37 -18.69
N GLY A 95 -17.29 -8.58 -19.20
CA GLY A 95 -17.59 -8.78 -20.63
C GLY A 95 -18.86 -8.02 -21.03
N LEU A 96 -18.94 -7.54 -22.27
CA LEU A 96 -20.07 -6.71 -22.75
C LEU A 96 -21.43 -7.35 -22.51
N ASN A 97 -21.54 -8.67 -22.67
CA ASN A 97 -22.80 -9.42 -22.51
C ASN A 97 -23.05 -9.89 -21.07
N SER A 98 -22.16 -9.58 -20.14
CA SER A 98 -22.28 -10.01 -18.73
C SER A 98 -23.38 -9.23 -18.01
N LYS A 99 -24.24 -9.95 -17.31
CA LYS A 99 -25.31 -9.40 -16.47
C LYS A 99 -24.84 -9.03 -15.04
N LYS A 100 -23.54 -9.18 -14.72
CA LYS A 100 -23.01 -8.80 -13.42
C LYS A 100 -23.23 -7.30 -13.13
N HIS A 101 -23.46 -6.98 -11.87
CA HIS A 101 -23.65 -5.64 -11.33
C HIS A 101 -22.69 -5.40 -10.17
N TRP A 102 -22.45 -4.13 -9.82
CA TRP A 102 -21.55 -3.80 -8.72
C TRP A 102 -21.90 -4.51 -7.42
N ASP A 103 -23.18 -4.64 -7.09
CA ASP A 103 -23.63 -5.30 -5.87
C ASP A 103 -23.17 -6.77 -5.78
N THR A 104 -22.99 -7.46 -6.89
CA THR A 104 -22.58 -8.86 -6.95
C THR A 104 -21.07 -9.07 -7.00
N VAL A 105 -20.29 -8.03 -7.31
CA VAL A 105 -18.82 -8.12 -7.47
C VAL A 105 -18.05 -7.28 -6.47
N SER A 106 -18.70 -6.28 -5.84
CA SER A 106 -18.08 -5.35 -4.91
C SER A 106 -17.37 -6.07 -3.77
N PRO A 107 -16.04 -5.89 -3.57
CA PRO A 107 -15.33 -6.44 -2.43
C PRO A 107 -15.73 -5.77 -1.11
N TYR A 108 -16.38 -4.60 -1.17
CA TYR A 108 -16.93 -3.91 0.00
C TYR A 108 -18.19 -4.56 0.54
N ARG A 109 -18.97 -5.25 -0.31
CA ARG A 109 -20.28 -5.86 0.05
C ARG A 109 -20.23 -7.37 0.16
N ASN A 110 -19.38 -8.01 -0.61
CA ASN A 110 -19.33 -9.47 -0.74
C ASN A 110 -18.22 -10.09 0.12
N PRO A 111 -18.32 -11.39 0.44
CA PRO A 111 -17.27 -12.13 1.13
C PRO A 111 -15.95 -12.08 0.35
N LEU A 112 -14.83 -11.92 1.06
CA LEU A 112 -13.49 -11.98 0.49
C LEU A 112 -13.03 -13.43 0.36
N ASN A 113 -12.23 -13.72 -0.67
CA ASN A 113 -11.79 -15.08 -0.96
C ASN A 113 -10.73 -15.56 0.04
N LYS A 114 -11.03 -16.64 0.77
CA LYS A 114 -10.13 -17.22 1.77
C LYS A 114 -8.95 -17.99 1.15
N VAL A 115 -9.14 -18.56 -0.04
CA VAL A 115 -8.11 -19.41 -0.68
C VAL A 115 -6.87 -18.59 -1.01
N ILE A 116 -7.06 -17.38 -1.54
CA ILE A 116 -5.97 -16.47 -1.87
C ILE A 116 -5.28 -15.96 -0.60
N ALA A 117 -6.08 -15.63 0.44
CA ALA A 117 -5.54 -15.26 1.74
C ALA A 117 -4.66 -16.37 2.33
N ASP A 118 -5.14 -17.61 2.32
CA ASP A 118 -4.39 -18.76 2.84
C ASP A 118 -3.10 -19.02 2.04
N TYR A 119 -3.17 -18.94 0.71
CA TYR A 119 -2.00 -19.10 -0.15
C TYR A 119 -0.93 -18.05 0.12
N SER A 120 -1.33 -16.80 0.32
CA SER A 120 -0.39 -15.70 0.58
C SER A 120 0.49 -15.94 1.81
N PHE A 121 0.00 -16.64 2.83
CA PHE A 121 0.73 -16.91 4.08
C PHE A 121 1.36 -18.31 4.14
N ASN A 122 0.66 -19.33 3.68
CA ASN A 122 1.07 -20.72 3.89
C ASN A 122 1.51 -21.45 2.62
N ARG A 123 1.41 -20.81 1.44
CA ARG A 123 1.69 -21.39 0.11
C ARG A 123 1.00 -22.75 -0.14
N ARG A 124 -0.07 -23.06 0.58
CA ARG A 124 -0.90 -24.25 0.41
C ARG A 124 -2.28 -23.86 -0.05
N ILE A 125 -2.78 -24.55 -1.06
CA ILE A 125 -4.08 -24.32 -1.65
C ILE A 125 -5.05 -25.39 -1.14
N ASN A 126 -6.07 -24.94 -0.42
CA ASN A 126 -7.18 -25.79 0.00
C ASN A 126 -8.47 -25.21 -0.58
N GLY A 127 -8.90 -25.73 -1.73
CA GLY A 127 -10.18 -25.37 -2.35
C GLY A 127 -10.10 -25.01 -3.84
N LYS A 128 -11.21 -25.25 -4.56
CA LYS A 128 -11.31 -25.05 -6.01
C LYS A 128 -12.17 -23.85 -6.45
N ASN A 129 -12.88 -23.20 -5.53
CA ASN A 129 -13.77 -22.10 -5.88
C ASN A 129 -13.12 -20.76 -5.59
N ILE A 130 -12.48 -20.18 -6.59
CA ILE A 130 -11.91 -18.84 -6.52
C ILE A 130 -12.82 -17.90 -7.30
N THR A 131 -13.36 -16.93 -6.59
CA THR A 131 -14.07 -15.78 -7.15
C THR A 131 -13.16 -14.57 -7.14
N GLY A 132 -13.57 -13.47 -7.75
CA GLY A 132 -12.81 -12.22 -7.72
C GLY A 132 -12.37 -11.85 -6.30
N SER A 133 -11.12 -11.45 -6.15
CA SER A 133 -10.55 -11.05 -4.87
C SER A 133 -9.70 -9.79 -5.02
N PRO A 134 -9.83 -8.81 -4.11
CA PRO A 134 -8.97 -7.63 -4.08
C PRO A 134 -7.52 -7.93 -3.73
N ASP A 135 -7.22 -9.14 -3.26
CA ASP A 135 -5.86 -9.56 -2.91
C ASP A 135 -4.92 -9.58 -4.13
N PHE A 136 -5.48 -9.75 -5.35
CA PHE A 136 -4.69 -9.68 -6.58
C PHE A 136 -4.11 -8.30 -6.85
N SER A 137 -4.73 -7.22 -6.38
CA SER A 137 -4.30 -5.84 -6.57
C SER A 137 -3.49 -5.27 -5.41
N THR A 138 -3.03 -6.11 -4.46
CA THR A 138 -2.32 -5.66 -3.27
C THR A 138 -0.82 -5.56 -3.52
N ASP A 139 -0.25 -4.35 -3.50
CA ASP A 139 1.16 -4.06 -3.75
C ASP A 139 2.11 -4.56 -2.64
N GLY A 140 3.38 -4.81 -2.99
CA GLY A 140 4.50 -5.10 -2.08
C GLY A 140 4.82 -6.57 -1.87
N ASN A 141 6.05 -6.85 -1.39
CA ASN A 141 6.70 -8.16 -1.40
C ASN A 141 6.34 -9.09 -0.23
N PHE A 142 5.86 -8.53 0.89
CA PHE A 142 5.56 -9.34 2.07
C PHE A 142 4.21 -10.04 1.95
N PRO A 143 4.04 -11.23 2.56
CA PRO A 143 2.76 -11.93 2.59
C PRO A 143 1.67 -11.04 3.20
N LYS A 144 0.57 -10.89 2.50
CA LYS A 144 -0.56 -10.07 2.95
C LYS A 144 -1.88 -10.56 2.38
N CYS A 145 -2.97 -10.28 3.09
CA CYS A 145 -4.32 -10.52 2.60
C CYS A 145 -5.33 -9.54 3.19
N TRP A 146 -6.44 -9.41 2.49
CA TRP A 146 -7.62 -8.75 3.01
C TRP A 146 -8.53 -9.75 3.70
N LYS A 147 -9.06 -9.38 4.86
CA LYS A 147 -9.98 -10.23 5.63
C LYS A 147 -11.14 -9.41 6.20
N ARG A 148 -12.35 -9.94 6.07
CA ARG A 148 -13.52 -9.37 6.74
C ARG A 148 -13.66 -9.98 8.15
N MET A 149 -13.75 -9.12 9.17
CA MET A 149 -13.93 -9.47 10.56
C MET A 149 -14.93 -8.50 11.20
N ASN A 150 -15.97 -9.04 11.85
CA ASN A 150 -17.02 -8.24 12.51
C ASN A 150 -17.63 -7.14 11.60
N GLY A 151 -17.87 -7.49 10.34
CA GLY A 151 -18.43 -6.55 9.34
C GLY A 151 -17.42 -5.62 8.67
N GLU A 152 -16.24 -5.43 9.25
CA GLU A 152 -15.19 -4.54 8.76
C GLU A 152 -14.11 -5.27 7.97
N ILE A 153 -13.46 -4.56 7.05
CA ILE A 153 -12.38 -5.10 6.22
C ILE A 153 -11.02 -4.69 6.81
N TYR A 154 -10.14 -5.66 6.96
CA TYR A 154 -8.78 -5.46 7.48
C TYR A 154 -7.74 -5.98 6.50
N LEU A 155 -6.62 -5.26 6.39
CA LEU A 155 -5.40 -5.74 5.78
C LEU A 155 -4.55 -6.43 6.87
N LEU A 156 -4.12 -7.65 6.59
CA LEU A 156 -3.17 -8.40 7.39
C LEU A 156 -1.85 -8.47 6.63
N LYS A 157 -0.71 -8.10 7.25
CA LYS A 157 0.62 -8.13 6.65
C LYS A 157 1.57 -8.90 7.55
N ALA A 158 2.21 -9.94 7.02
CA ALA A 158 3.30 -10.63 7.70
C ALA A 158 4.64 -9.96 7.40
N GLY A 159 5.67 -10.37 8.13
CA GLY A 159 7.04 -9.98 7.86
C GLY A 159 7.77 -10.94 6.93
N SER A 160 9.06 -10.67 6.73
CA SER A 160 10.01 -11.56 6.07
C SER A 160 10.20 -12.87 6.83
N SER A 161 10.80 -13.86 6.18
CA SER A 161 11.11 -15.15 6.79
C SER A 161 12.45 -15.67 6.26
N GLY A 162 13.07 -16.61 6.98
CA GLY A 162 14.26 -17.32 6.54
C GLY A 162 15.59 -16.75 7.04
N ALA A 163 15.62 -15.59 7.70
CA ALA A 163 16.81 -15.03 8.33
C ALA A 163 16.59 -14.83 9.84
N ILE A 164 17.68 -14.76 10.62
CA ILE A 164 17.63 -14.63 12.08
C ILE A 164 16.99 -13.32 12.55
N ASN A 165 17.10 -12.27 11.75
CA ASN A 165 16.53 -10.94 11.98
C ASN A 165 15.23 -10.68 11.22
N SER A 166 14.61 -11.72 10.62
CA SER A 166 13.35 -11.62 9.87
C SER A 166 12.12 -11.57 10.80
N GLY A 167 10.95 -11.20 10.23
CA GLY A 167 9.66 -11.23 10.91
C GLY A 167 9.40 -10.05 11.84
N ASN A 168 10.21 -8.99 11.79
CA ASN A 168 10.05 -7.81 12.65
C ASN A 168 9.17 -6.70 12.04
N GLU A 169 8.86 -6.78 10.76
CA GLU A 169 8.12 -5.75 10.00
C GLU A 169 6.70 -5.49 10.55
N PRO A 170 5.93 -6.49 11.01
CA PRO A 170 4.65 -6.24 11.66
C PRO A 170 4.75 -5.37 12.92
N TYR A 171 5.82 -5.56 13.70
CA TYR A 171 6.07 -4.75 14.90
C TYR A 171 6.46 -3.32 14.54
N SER A 172 7.21 -3.12 13.44
CA SER A 172 7.60 -1.79 12.93
C SER A 172 6.39 -0.93 12.61
N GLU A 173 5.35 -1.49 11.98
CA GLU A 173 4.08 -0.80 11.71
C GLU A 173 3.44 -0.28 13.01
N VAL A 174 3.42 -1.10 14.06
CA VAL A 174 2.78 -0.73 15.35
C VAL A 174 3.62 0.30 16.12
N TYR A 175 4.96 0.18 16.10
CA TYR A 175 5.84 1.18 16.71
C TYR A 175 5.70 2.53 16.01
N ALA A 176 5.75 2.58 14.69
CA ALA A 176 5.58 3.80 13.91
C ALA A 176 4.22 4.46 14.22
N CYS A 177 3.16 3.66 14.28
CA CYS A 177 1.82 4.14 14.67
C CYS A 177 1.80 4.79 16.06
N LYS A 178 2.42 4.17 17.08
CA LYS A 178 2.49 4.73 18.44
C LYS A 178 3.31 6.02 18.52
N ILE A 179 4.44 6.07 17.80
CA ILE A 179 5.29 7.26 17.68
C ILE A 179 4.54 8.38 16.98
N ALA A 180 3.89 8.11 15.85
CA ALA A 180 3.10 9.07 15.11
C ALA A 180 1.97 9.67 15.95
N ARG A 181 1.23 8.86 16.68
CA ARG A 181 0.19 9.32 17.62
C ARG A 181 0.77 10.25 18.70
N ARG A 182 1.92 9.91 19.27
CA ARG A 182 2.58 10.76 20.27
C ARG A 182 3.01 12.11 19.69
N LEU A 183 3.45 12.13 18.42
CA LEU A 183 3.77 13.35 17.68
C LEU A 183 2.52 14.14 17.25
N GLY A 184 1.33 13.54 17.27
CA GLY A 184 0.10 14.11 16.72
C GLY A 184 0.13 14.15 15.20
N ILE A 185 0.61 13.06 14.57
CA ILE A 185 0.66 12.83 13.11
C ILE A 185 -0.42 11.83 12.75
N GLY A 186 -1.15 12.12 11.67
CA GLY A 186 -2.20 11.25 11.13
C GLY A 186 -1.61 9.97 10.52
N VAL A 187 -1.91 8.82 11.09
CA VAL A 187 -1.39 7.51 10.67
C VAL A 187 -2.50 6.47 10.72
N VAL A 188 -2.41 5.48 9.86
CA VAL A 188 -3.27 4.30 9.91
C VAL A 188 -3.01 3.53 11.19
N ASP A 189 -4.09 3.04 11.78
CA ASP A 189 -4.04 2.36 13.07
C ASP A 189 -3.67 0.90 12.92
N TYR A 190 -2.47 0.54 13.40
CA TYR A 190 -1.96 -0.83 13.34
C TYR A 190 -1.96 -1.51 14.71
N THR A 191 -2.29 -2.79 14.70
CA THR A 191 -2.21 -3.69 15.89
C THR A 191 -1.53 -4.99 15.50
N ILE A 192 -0.87 -5.65 16.46
CA ILE A 192 -0.38 -7.02 16.26
C ILE A 192 -1.56 -7.99 16.34
N SER A 193 -1.55 -8.97 15.46
CA SER A 193 -2.53 -10.05 15.41
C SER A 193 -1.85 -11.36 14.99
N ASP A 194 -2.58 -12.45 15.04
CA ASP A 194 -2.17 -13.75 14.53
C ASP A 194 -3.04 -14.14 13.33
N TYR A 195 -2.43 -14.72 12.31
CA TYR A 195 -3.13 -15.38 11.22
C TYR A 195 -2.59 -16.79 11.01
N LYS A 196 -3.32 -17.80 11.54
CA LYS A 196 -2.94 -19.22 11.43
C LYS A 196 -1.53 -19.52 11.92
N GLY A 197 -1.14 -18.94 13.06
CA GLY A 197 0.20 -19.10 13.66
C GLY A 197 1.28 -18.19 13.09
N VAL A 198 0.94 -17.26 12.19
CA VAL A 198 1.85 -16.26 11.66
C VAL A 198 1.55 -14.90 12.29
N THR A 199 2.57 -14.28 12.89
CA THR A 199 2.44 -12.90 13.41
C THR A 199 2.23 -11.91 12.27
N VAL A 200 1.20 -11.09 12.38
CA VAL A 200 0.84 -10.09 11.37
C VAL A 200 0.57 -8.72 12.01
N SER A 201 0.85 -7.65 11.29
CA SER A 201 0.22 -6.36 11.54
C SER A 201 -1.18 -6.35 10.92
N LYS A 202 -2.11 -5.73 11.62
CA LYS A 202 -3.51 -5.62 11.20
C LYS A 202 -3.94 -4.16 11.22
N CYS A 203 -4.47 -3.67 10.10
CA CYS A 203 -5.08 -2.35 10.02
C CYS A 203 -6.43 -2.39 9.29
N LYS A 204 -7.32 -1.47 9.62
CA LYS A 204 -8.61 -1.33 8.93
C LYS A 204 -8.40 -0.78 7.52
N CYS A 205 -9.22 -1.23 6.57
CA CYS A 205 -9.26 -0.68 5.22
C CYS A 205 -9.58 0.82 5.28
N MET A 206 -8.76 1.65 4.61
CA MET A 206 -8.92 3.11 4.59
C MET A 206 -9.93 3.58 3.56
N THR A 207 -10.27 2.72 2.62
CA THR A 207 -11.16 3.01 1.50
C THR A 207 -12.54 2.43 1.72
N ASN A 208 -13.49 2.89 0.96
CA ASN A 208 -14.86 2.40 0.94
C ASN A 208 -15.50 2.74 -0.42
N GLU A 209 -16.79 2.50 -0.60
CA GLU A 209 -17.47 2.79 -1.86
C GLU A 209 -17.55 4.30 -2.20
N LYS A 210 -17.37 5.19 -1.22
CA LYS A 210 -17.35 6.64 -1.45
C LYS A 210 -15.95 7.16 -1.72
N PHE A 211 -14.93 6.61 -1.05
CA PHE A 211 -13.57 7.11 -1.10
C PHE A 211 -12.60 6.02 -1.55
N GLY A 212 -11.82 6.34 -2.58
CA GLY A 212 -10.72 5.52 -3.09
C GLY A 212 -9.35 6.09 -2.71
N LEU A 213 -8.32 5.32 -3.03
CA LEU A 213 -6.91 5.63 -2.76
C LEU A 213 -6.08 5.46 -4.05
N ILE A 214 -5.35 6.51 -4.42
CA ILE A 214 -4.35 6.49 -5.49
C ILE A 214 -3.00 6.84 -4.87
N SER A 215 -1.90 6.22 -5.29
CA SER A 215 -0.58 6.65 -4.83
C SER A 215 -0.17 7.98 -5.47
N TYR A 216 0.66 8.77 -4.77
CA TYR A 216 1.26 9.98 -5.34
C TYR A 216 2.02 9.67 -6.63
N ARG A 217 2.79 8.56 -6.63
CA ARG A 217 3.50 8.05 -7.79
C ARG A 217 2.58 7.91 -9.01
N ASP A 218 1.48 7.21 -8.84
CA ASP A 218 0.59 6.84 -9.96
C ASP A 218 -0.26 8.04 -10.42
N LEU A 219 -0.67 8.92 -9.48
CA LEU A 219 -1.42 10.12 -9.80
C LEU A 219 -0.60 11.15 -10.59
N TYR A 220 0.64 11.40 -10.15
CA TYR A 220 1.51 12.42 -10.74
C TYR A 220 2.58 11.85 -11.68
N ARG A 221 2.66 10.52 -11.81
CA ARG A 221 3.60 9.82 -12.71
C ARG A 221 5.05 10.12 -12.39
N VAL A 222 5.38 10.22 -11.11
CA VAL A 222 6.72 10.50 -10.62
C VAL A 222 7.27 9.26 -9.94
N TYR A 223 8.33 8.68 -10.49
CA TYR A 223 8.88 7.40 -10.06
C TYR A 223 10.13 7.54 -9.20
N GLU A 224 10.91 8.59 -9.43
CA GLU A 224 12.12 8.88 -8.65
C GLU A 224 11.78 9.69 -7.42
N CYS A 225 12.26 9.26 -6.26
CA CYS A 225 12.04 9.95 -5.00
C CYS A 225 13.04 11.10 -4.85
N ASP A 226 12.54 12.29 -4.58
CA ASP A 226 13.27 13.47 -4.18
C ASP A 226 12.40 14.29 -3.23
N PHE A 227 12.68 14.18 -1.94
CA PHE A 227 11.84 14.80 -0.91
C PHE A 227 11.98 16.33 -0.87
N GLU A 228 13.11 16.88 -1.26
CA GLU A 228 13.30 18.33 -1.35
C GLU A 228 12.43 18.92 -2.47
N ARG A 229 12.47 18.30 -3.64
CA ARG A 229 11.59 18.66 -4.77
C ARG A 229 10.12 18.50 -4.40
N LEU A 230 9.76 17.44 -3.68
CA LEU A 230 8.40 17.21 -3.21
C LEU A 230 7.92 18.32 -2.28
N LEU A 231 8.73 18.73 -1.28
CA LEU A 231 8.41 19.81 -0.36
C LEU A 231 8.26 21.15 -1.11
N ASN A 232 9.17 21.44 -2.06
CA ASN A 232 9.16 22.67 -2.83
C ASN A 232 8.02 22.74 -3.85
N SER A 233 7.50 21.60 -4.30
CA SER A 233 6.35 21.53 -5.22
C SER A 233 4.99 21.70 -4.54
N SER A 234 4.96 21.68 -3.21
CA SER A 234 3.72 21.82 -2.44
C SER A 234 3.08 23.18 -2.63
N LYS A 235 1.80 23.19 -3.03
CA LYS A 235 1.04 24.40 -3.37
C LYS A 235 0.25 25.01 -2.22
N SER A 236 0.09 24.26 -1.13
CA SER A 236 -0.67 24.70 0.02
C SER A 236 0.06 24.44 1.34
N ASP A 237 -0.20 25.28 2.34
CA ASP A 237 0.36 25.08 3.68
C ASP A 237 -0.10 23.76 4.32
N VAL A 238 -1.30 23.30 3.99
CA VAL A 238 -1.84 22.02 4.46
C VAL A 238 -1.03 20.86 3.89
N ASP A 239 -0.75 20.89 2.58
CA ASP A 239 0.06 19.86 1.93
C ASP A 239 1.49 19.87 2.44
N LYS A 240 2.08 21.05 2.55
CA LYS A 240 3.45 21.21 3.07
C LYS A 240 3.56 20.68 4.49
N LYS A 241 2.58 20.97 5.34
CA LYS A 241 2.53 20.45 6.71
C LYS A 241 2.43 18.94 6.75
N PHE A 242 1.60 18.34 5.89
CA PHE A 242 1.50 16.89 5.79
C PHE A 242 2.85 16.26 5.40
N LEU A 243 3.54 16.81 4.40
CA LEU A 243 4.84 16.33 3.95
C LEU A 243 5.92 16.48 5.02
N ILE A 244 5.94 17.59 5.76
CA ILE A 244 6.83 17.78 6.91
C ILE A 244 6.55 16.74 7.99
N ASP A 245 5.28 16.51 8.33
CA ASP A 245 4.87 15.52 9.33
C ASP A 245 5.27 14.09 8.91
N MET A 246 5.13 13.76 7.63
CA MET A 246 5.56 12.50 7.06
C MET A 246 7.07 12.30 7.22
N LEU A 247 7.87 13.27 6.76
CA LEU A 247 9.33 13.18 6.85
C LEU A 247 9.83 13.21 8.29
N LEU A 248 9.15 13.92 9.18
CA LEU A 248 9.44 13.88 10.60
C LEU A 248 9.23 12.50 11.20
N LEU A 249 8.12 11.83 10.85
CA LEU A 249 7.88 10.46 11.28
C LEU A 249 8.94 9.52 10.72
N ASP A 250 9.24 9.63 9.43
CA ASP A 250 10.26 8.80 8.76
C ASP A 250 11.66 9.03 9.36
N TYR A 251 12.01 10.28 9.71
CA TYR A 251 13.24 10.59 10.44
C TYR A 251 13.29 9.91 11.81
N VAL A 252 12.27 10.09 12.65
CA VAL A 252 12.25 9.55 14.01
C VAL A 252 12.25 8.03 14.01
N THR A 253 11.60 7.40 13.03
CA THR A 253 11.46 5.95 12.93
C THR A 253 12.49 5.29 12.04
N CYS A 254 13.42 6.05 11.45
CA CYS A 254 14.40 5.55 10.48
C CYS A 254 13.72 4.75 9.36
N ASN A 255 12.69 5.29 8.73
CA ASN A 255 11.99 4.60 7.65
C ASN A 255 12.78 4.66 6.35
N VAL A 256 13.35 3.54 5.94
CA VAL A 256 14.19 3.44 4.73
C VAL A 256 13.39 3.23 3.43
N ASP A 257 12.07 3.08 3.51
CA ASP A 257 11.26 2.74 2.33
C ASP A 257 10.10 3.70 2.03
N ARG A 258 10.19 4.97 2.47
CA ARG A 258 9.23 5.98 2.06
C ARG A 258 9.43 6.34 0.59
N HIS A 259 8.73 5.72 -0.31
CA HIS A 259 8.67 6.08 -1.71
C HIS A 259 7.30 6.68 -2.08
N TYR A 260 7.18 7.30 -3.24
CA TYR A 260 5.93 7.96 -3.68
C TYR A 260 4.74 7.00 -3.86
N GLY A 261 4.98 5.69 -3.96
CA GLY A 261 3.96 4.66 -3.88
C GLY A 261 3.32 4.51 -2.50
N ASN A 262 4.05 4.91 -1.43
CA ASN A 262 3.60 4.87 -0.03
C ASN A 262 3.08 6.23 0.47
N ILE A 263 2.81 7.16 -0.45
CA ILE A 263 2.11 8.43 -0.20
C ILE A 263 0.74 8.33 -0.86
N GLY A 264 -0.31 8.24 -0.05
CA GLY A 264 -1.67 8.04 -0.55
C GLY A 264 -2.41 9.35 -0.77
N ILE A 265 -3.19 9.38 -1.83
CA ILE A 265 -4.11 10.47 -2.17
C ILE A 265 -5.54 9.91 -2.14
N ILE A 266 -6.41 10.53 -1.38
CA ILE A 266 -7.83 10.18 -1.32
C ILE A 266 -8.55 10.80 -2.51
N VAL A 267 -9.37 10.00 -3.17
CA VAL A 267 -10.25 10.42 -4.26
C VAL A 267 -11.70 10.06 -3.95
N GLU A 268 -12.61 10.90 -4.40
CA GLU A 268 -14.04 10.62 -4.36
C GLU A 268 -14.40 9.74 -5.55
N ASN A 269 -14.85 8.51 -5.31
CA ASN A 269 -15.09 7.52 -6.37
C ASN A 269 -16.15 7.98 -7.39
N SER A 270 -17.22 8.67 -6.94
CA SER A 270 -18.33 9.09 -7.80
C SER A 270 -17.97 10.21 -8.77
N THR A 271 -16.99 11.04 -8.45
CA THR A 271 -16.61 12.23 -9.22
C THR A 271 -15.16 12.18 -9.71
N ASN A 272 -14.39 11.23 -9.22
CA ASN A 272 -12.95 11.12 -9.48
C ASN A 272 -12.16 12.37 -9.00
N ARG A 273 -12.70 13.12 -8.02
CA ARG A 273 -12.11 14.33 -7.46
C ARG A 273 -11.06 13.98 -6.42
N VAL A 274 -9.89 14.59 -6.51
CA VAL A 274 -8.85 14.54 -5.48
C VAL A 274 -9.29 15.33 -4.26
N LEU A 275 -9.19 14.72 -3.08
CA LEU A 275 -9.61 15.33 -1.80
C LEU A 275 -8.43 15.75 -0.93
N GLY A 276 -7.26 15.13 -1.10
CA GLY A 276 -6.05 15.42 -0.34
C GLY A 276 -5.27 14.15 0.01
N TYR A 277 -4.28 14.29 0.88
CA TYR A 277 -3.47 13.17 1.34
C TYR A 277 -4.26 12.24 2.26
N SER A 278 -3.94 10.94 2.20
CA SER A 278 -4.44 9.94 3.13
C SER A 278 -3.73 10.00 4.48
N LEU A 279 -4.18 9.21 5.45
CA LEU A 279 -3.35 8.86 6.60
C LEU A 279 -2.06 8.19 6.12
N LEU A 280 -0.95 8.39 6.87
CA LEU A 280 0.31 7.72 6.59
C LEU A 280 0.19 6.21 6.85
N TYR A 281 0.77 5.41 5.98
CA TYR A 281 0.74 3.95 6.03
C TYR A 281 2.05 3.35 5.51
N ASP A 282 2.17 2.03 5.61
CA ASP A 282 3.30 1.23 5.14
C ASP A 282 4.63 1.64 5.79
N HIS A 283 4.70 1.37 7.11
CA HIS A 283 5.88 1.62 7.95
C HIS A 283 6.63 0.33 8.31
N ASN A 284 6.48 -0.72 7.51
CA ASN A 284 7.04 -2.04 7.78
C ASN A 284 8.59 -2.04 7.82
N LEU A 285 9.23 -1.14 7.08
CA LEU A 285 10.69 -0.94 7.09
C LEU A 285 11.13 0.24 7.97
N SER A 286 10.27 0.67 8.89
CA SER A 286 10.59 1.61 9.97
C SER A 286 11.13 0.89 11.21
N CYS A 287 11.68 1.64 12.15
CA CYS A 287 12.14 1.12 13.44
C CYS A 287 13.19 0.00 13.31
N ILE A 288 14.02 0.10 12.26
CA ILE A 288 15.21 -0.76 12.04
C ILE A 288 14.92 -2.26 12.21
N PRO A 289 13.99 -2.86 11.41
CA PRO A 289 13.54 -4.23 11.62
C PRO A 289 14.66 -5.27 11.53
N TYR A 290 15.71 -5.00 10.77
CA TYR A 290 16.81 -5.92 10.49
C TYR A 290 18.06 -5.71 11.35
N TYR A 291 18.05 -4.72 12.25
CA TYR A 291 19.16 -4.48 13.19
C TYR A 291 19.40 -5.68 14.08
N MET A 292 20.66 -6.06 14.22
CA MET A 292 21.15 -7.12 15.12
C MET A 292 21.83 -6.52 16.35
N LYS A 293 21.70 -7.20 17.51
CA LYS A 293 22.12 -6.64 18.81
C LYS A 293 23.64 -6.55 19.02
N ASP A 294 24.41 -7.23 18.20
CA ASP A 294 25.86 -7.25 18.17
C ASP A 294 26.48 -6.09 17.39
N GLU A 295 25.64 -5.30 16.68
CA GLU A 295 26.07 -4.11 15.96
C GLU A 295 25.98 -2.87 16.84
N ASP A 296 26.85 -1.87 16.60
CA ASP A 296 26.72 -0.55 17.22
C ASP A 296 25.48 0.17 16.66
N LEU A 297 24.54 0.49 17.55
CA LEU A 297 23.26 1.06 17.16
C LEU A 297 23.39 2.47 16.54
N GLU A 298 24.32 3.29 17.06
CA GLU A 298 24.52 4.65 16.54
C GLU A 298 25.16 4.58 15.15
N PHE A 299 26.14 3.69 14.99
CA PHE A 299 26.76 3.44 13.69
C PHE A 299 25.73 2.95 12.68
N TYR A 300 24.94 1.93 13.04
CA TYR A 300 23.88 1.39 12.17
C TYR A 300 22.89 2.48 11.70
N ILE A 301 22.41 3.32 12.64
CA ILE A 301 21.51 4.43 12.31
C ILE A 301 22.16 5.48 11.39
N SER A 302 23.47 5.71 11.55
CA SER A 302 24.19 6.68 10.71
C SER A 302 24.49 6.16 9.31
N ASP A 303 24.52 4.84 9.12
CA ASP A 303 24.85 4.17 7.85
C ASP A 303 23.61 3.99 6.94
N ILE A 304 22.42 3.82 7.52
CA ILE A 304 21.19 3.69 6.75
C ILE A 304 20.70 5.03 6.19
N CYS A 305 20.08 4.96 5.00
CA CYS A 305 19.59 6.13 4.29
C CYS A 305 18.08 6.06 4.04
N ALA A 306 17.45 7.24 3.89
CA ALA A 306 16.12 7.37 3.34
C ALA A 306 16.06 6.90 1.87
N LYS A 307 14.86 6.70 1.33
CA LYS A 307 14.64 6.14 -0.02
C LYS A 307 15.25 6.99 -1.15
N ASP A 308 15.41 8.29 -0.95
CA ASP A 308 16.05 9.20 -1.91
C ASP A 308 17.59 9.27 -1.76
N GLY A 309 18.18 8.37 -0.98
CA GLY A 309 19.61 8.25 -0.75
C GLY A 309 20.20 9.21 0.29
N ARG A 310 19.37 10.09 0.91
CA ARG A 310 19.83 11.00 1.96
C ARG A 310 20.04 10.28 3.28
N SER A 311 21.07 10.65 4.02
CA SER A 311 21.18 10.27 5.42
C SER A 311 19.99 10.83 6.21
N PHE A 312 19.60 10.18 7.31
CA PHE A 312 18.53 10.73 8.16
C PHE A 312 18.89 12.10 8.77
N LYS A 313 20.18 12.38 8.95
CA LYS A 313 20.66 13.72 9.31
C LYS A 313 20.33 14.78 8.25
N ASP A 314 20.57 14.47 6.99
CA ASP A 314 20.26 15.42 5.89
C ASP A 314 18.77 15.50 5.62
N LEU A 315 18.04 14.41 5.78
CA LEU A 315 16.57 14.43 5.75
C LEU A 315 16.00 15.38 6.82
N PHE A 316 16.54 15.35 8.05
CA PHE A 316 16.11 16.24 9.11
C PHE A 316 16.36 17.72 8.77
N LYS A 317 17.48 18.07 8.16
CA LYS A 317 17.79 19.45 7.73
C LYS A 317 16.73 20.04 6.79
N LEU A 318 16.09 19.21 5.96
CA LEU A 318 15.03 19.68 5.05
C LEU A 318 13.78 20.18 5.80
N ILE A 319 13.54 19.65 6.99
CA ILE A 319 12.32 19.90 7.77
C ILE A 319 12.57 20.64 9.07
N ASP A 320 13.83 20.95 9.39
CA ASP A 320 14.17 21.58 10.68
C ASP A 320 13.58 22.99 10.78
N CYS A 321 12.57 23.11 11.62
CA CYS A 321 11.88 24.35 11.92
C CYS A 321 11.25 24.30 13.32
N THR A 322 10.81 25.45 13.81
CA THR A 322 10.18 25.57 15.15
C THR A 322 9.02 24.58 15.34
N TYR A 323 8.19 24.40 14.31
CA TYR A 323 7.07 23.45 14.36
C TYR A 323 7.55 22.00 14.60
N VAL A 324 8.56 21.55 13.87
CA VAL A 324 9.15 20.21 13.99
C VAL A 324 9.79 20.03 15.37
N ARG A 325 10.58 21.00 15.82
CA ARG A 325 11.22 20.98 17.16
C ARG A 325 10.20 20.92 18.27
N HIS A 326 9.11 21.67 18.19
CA HIS A 326 8.00 21.58 19.16
C HIS A 326 7.34 20.18 19.17
N LYS A 327 7.17 19.56 18.02
CA LYS A 327 6.65 18.17 17.96
C LYS A 327 7.61 17.17 18.61
N LEU A 328 8.91 17.28 18.34
CA LEU A 328 9.93 16.40 18.93
C LEU A 328 9.96 16.46 20.47
N GLN A 329 9.66 17.62 21.09
CA GLN A 329 9.56 17.75 22.55
C GLN A 329 8.55 16.76 23.15
N LYS A 330 7.50 16.38 22.41
CA LYS A 330 6.51 15.39 22.89
C LYS A 330 7.09 13.98 23.06
N LEU A 331 8.23 13.69 22.43
CA LEU A 331 8.93 12.42 22.57
C LEU A 331 9.96 12.41 23.69
N VAL A 332 10.31 13.56 24.25
CA VAL A 332 11.22 13.63 25.41
C VAL A 332 10.60 12.87 26.58
N GLY A 333 11.31 11.88 27.12
CA GLY A 333 10.81 10.99 28.15
C GLY A 333 9.77 9.96 27.72
N TYR A 334 9.36 9.95 26.45
CA TYR A 334 8.40 8.96 25.96
C TYR A 334 9.04 7.58 25.79
N ASN A 335 8.53 6.60 26.51
CA ASN A 335 8.97 5.21 26.46
C ASN A 335 8.03 4.40 25.56
N VAL A 336 8.28 4.40 24.25
CA VAL A 336 7.50 3.58 23.32
C VAL A 336 7.64 2.09 23.68
N SER A 337 6.51 1.40 23.77
CA SER A 337 6.45 -0.04 24.05
C SER A 337 5.22 -0.67 23.43
N ILE A 338 5.37 -1.88 22.94
CA ILE A 338 4.29 -2.75 22.45
C ILE A 338 4.30 -4.11 23.15
N GLY A 339 5.15 -4.29 24.17
CA GLY A 339 5.28 -5.51 24.96
C GLY A 339 6.07 -6.61 24.25
N CYS A 340 7.03 -6.27 23.40
CA CYS A 340 7.86 -7.26 22.71
C CYS A 340 9.37 -7.05 22.97
N LYS A 341 10.17 -8.05 22.62
CA LYS A 341 11.64 -8.05 22.84
C LYS A 341 12.39 -6.91 22.15
N ARG A 342 11.76 -6.20 21.21
CA ARG A 342 12.35 -5.06 20.49
C ARG A 342 12.14 -3.71 21.18
N ASP A 343 11.33 -3.62 22.23
CA ASP A 343 10.99 -2.37 22.91
C ASP A 343 12.23 -1.55 23.30
N ARG A 344 13.30 -2.21 23.78
CA ARG A 344 14.55 -1.55 24.16
C ARG A 344 15.24 -0.91 22.95
N VAL A 345 15.44 -1.68 21.89
CA VAL A 345 16.12 -1.22 20.66
C VAL A 345 15.39 -0.02 20.04
N VAL A 346 14.06 -0.10 19.94
CA VAL A 346 13.27 1.00 19.36
C VAL A 346 13.29 2.25 20.24
N ARG A 347 13.25 2.09 21.57
CA ARG A 347 13.41 3.24 22.50
C ARG A 347 14.78 3.91 22.35
N ASP A 348 15.83 3.11 22.27
CA ASP A 348 17.20 3.65 22.16
C ASP A 348 17.40 4.32 20.80
N MET A 349 16.87 3.76 19.72
CA MET A 349 16.83 4.41 18.39
C MET A 349 16.13 5.79 18.46
N VAL A 350 14.94 5.87 19.06
CA VAL A 350 14.20 7.15 19.20
C VAL A 350 15.02 8.16 20.01
N LYS A 351 15.69 7.74 21.11
CA LYS A 351 16.56 8.62 21.90
C LYS A 351 17.75 9.15 21.08
N ILE A 352 18.37 8.30 20.26
CA ILE A 352 19.48 8.71 19.38
C ILE A 352 18.99 9.77 18.39
N GLN A 353 17.86 9.53 17.72
CA GLN A 353 17.29 10.48 16.77
C GLN A 353 16.90 11.81 17.45
N LEU A 354 16.31 11.78 18.64
CA LEU A 354 16.02 12.99 19.42
C LEU A 354 17.28 13.74 19.78
N ARG A 355 18.32 13.06 20.28
CA ARG A 355 19.59 13.68 20.64
C ARG A 355 20.23 14.34 19.41
N ASN A 356 20.20 13.68 18.26
CA ASN A 356 20.73 14.22 17.02
C ASN A 356 19.95 15.46 16.53
N ALA A 357 18.62 15.46 16.64
CA ALA A 357 17.77 16.59 16.23
C ALA A 357 17.89 17.80 17.17
N LEU A 358 18.02 17.59 18.47
CA LEU A 358 18.03 18.67 19.47
C LEU A 358 19.41 19.29 19.70
N LYS A 359 20.47 18.69 19.14
CA LYS A 359 21.83 19.24 19.16
C LYS A 359 22.10 20.28 18.06
N TYR A 360 21.19 20.43 17.09
CA TYR A 360 21.30 21.39 15.99
C TYR A 360 20.47 22.67 16.23
#